data_59ef71f2bc6f9708995020829c60a9fd
#
_entry.id   59ef71f2bc6f9708995020829c60a9fd
#
_cell.length_a   1.000
_cell.length_b   1.000
_cell.length_c   1.000
_cell.angle_alpha   90.00
_cell.angle_beta   90.00
_cell.angle_gamma   90.00
#
_symmetry.space_group_name_H-M   'P 1'
#
loop_
_entity.id
_entity.type
_entity.pdbx_description
1 polymer ?
#
loop_
_entity_poly.entity_id
_entity_poly.type
_entity_poly.pdbx_seq_one_letter_code
_entity_poly.pdbx_strand_id
1 'polypeptide(L)'
;EDDKLARQREIFEPYHHEIKRLLTARTAMRPIYVAMHSFTPVYLNVARPMHVAVLYNRRPAFSKLVAALLRREAGLMVAENEPYRVSDETDYGVPVHAEAAGLDYVEVEIRQDLIASERGQAEWAARLAGILPLALAQLEENGL
;
A
#
# COMPACT_ATOMS: atom_id res chain seq x y z
N GLU A 1 3.97 -29.21 9.48
CA GLU A 1 2.80 -28.69 10.25
C GLU A 1 3.27 -27.77 11.38
N ASP A 2 4.22 -28.22 12.23
CA ASP A 2 4.70 -27.46 13.41
C ASP A 2 5.34 -26.13 13.04
N ASP A 3 6.17 -26.06 11.99
CA ASP A 3 6.81 -24.82 11.52
C ASP A 3 5.81 -23.79 10.99
N LYS A 4 4.71 -24.23 10.41
CA LYS A 4 3.65 -23.33 9.92
C LYS A 4 2.90 -22.72 11.10
N LEU A 5 2.55 -23.54 12.08
CA LEU A 5 1.88 -23.08 13.30
C LEU A 5 2.77 -22.18 14.14
N ALA A 6 4.09 -22.48 14.22
CA ALA A 6 5.04 -21.62 14.89
C ALA A 6 5.12 -20.24 14.24
N ARG A 7 5.29 -20.17 12.92
CA ARG A 7 5.29 -18.88 12.19
C ARG A 7 3.99 -18.09 12.36
N GLN A 8 2.86 -18.79 12.36
CA GLN A 8 1.58 -18.14 12.60
C GLN A 8 1.52 -17.48 13.98
N ARG A 9 1.86 -18.23 15.04
CA ARG A 9 1.76 -17.75 16.43
C ARG A 9 2.84 -16.73 16.80
N GLU A 10 4.05 -16.90 16.28
CA GLU A 10 5.21 -16.11 16.73
C GLU A 10 5.46 -14.87 15.85
N ILE A 11 4.96 -14.86 14.61
CA ILE A 11 5.20 -13.76 13.67
C ILE A 11 3.89 -13.14 13.20
N PHE A 12 3.03 -13.94 12.56
CA PHE A 12 1.82 -13.42 11.91
C PHE A 12 0.82 -12.82 12.91
N GLU A 13 0.43 -13.57 13.93
CA GLU A 13 -0.56 -13.12 14.90
C GLU A 13 -0.09 -11.90 15.71
N PRO A 14 1.13 -11.84 16.27
CA PRO A 14 1.61 -10.66 16.97
C PRO A 14 1.67 -9.41 16.08
N TYR A 15 2.14 -9.55 14.84
CA TYR A 15 2.21 -8.44 13.88
C TYR A 15 0.82 -7.85 13.59
N HIS A 16 -0.14 -8.71 13.24
CA HIS A 16 -1.49 -8.26 12.94
C HIS A 16 -2.27 -7.78 14.16
N HIS A 17 -1.99 -8.34 15.33
CA HIS A 17 -2.54 -7.84 16.60
C HIS A 17 -2.08 -6.41 16.87
N GLU A 18 -0.80 -6.11 16.66
CA GLU A 18 -0.24 -4.78 16.88
C GLU A 18 -0.82 -3.75 15.90
N ILE A 19 -0.97 -4.09 14.62
CA ILE A 19 -1.64 -3.23 13.64
C ILE A 19 -3.07 -2.91 14.12
N LYS A 20 -3.83 -3.92 14.48
CA LYS A 20 -5.21 -3.74 14.98
C LYS A 20 -5.25 -2.84 16.21
N ARG A 21 -4.35 -3.05 17.17
CA ARG A 21 -4.22 -2.23 18.39
C ARG A 21 -3.97 -0.75 18.05
N LEU A 22 -3.03 -0.49 17.14
CA LEU A 22 -2.67 0.87 16.71
C LEU A 22 -3.83 1.58 15.99
N LEU A 23 -4.53 0.89 15.11
CA LEU A 23 -5.67 1.44 14.39
C LEU A 23 -6.85 1.72 15.34
N THR A 24 -7.14 0.79 16.25
CA THR A 24 -8.21 0.95 17.25
C THR A 24 -7.94 2.15 18.15
N ALA A 25 -6.70 2.33 18.61
CA ALA A 25 -6.31 3.47 19.44
C ALA A 25 -6.44 4.84 18.73
N ARG A 26 -6.51 4.83 17.39
CA ARG A 26 -6.59 6.04 16.54
C ARG A 26 -7.94 6.20 15.82
N THR A 27 -8.93 5.40 16.14
CA THR A 27 -10.23 5.40 15.43
C THR A 27 -10.85 6.80 15.37
N ALA A 28 -10.79 7.56 16.47
CA ALA A 28 -11.32 8.94 16.52
C ALA A 28 -10.61 9.91 15.55
N MET A 29 -9.39 9.59 15.10
CA MET A 29 -8.60 10.39 14.16
C MET A 29 -8.86 10.00 12.69
N ARG A 30 -9.69 9.00 12.42
CA ARG A 30 -9.94 8.45 11.07
C ARG A 30 -8.62 8.18 10.31
N PRO A 31 -7.77 7.28 10.81
CA PRO A 31 -6.46 7.04 10.21
C PRO A 31 -6.58 6.49 8.79
N ILE A 32 -5.64 6.85 7.94
CA ILE A 32 -5.45 6.21 6.63
C ILE A 32 -4.52 5.01 6.81
N TYR A 33 -4.90 3.88 6.22
CA TYR A 33 -4.05 2.69 6.20
C TYR A 33 -3.17 2.70 4.94
N VAL A 34 -1.85 2.68 5.12
CA VAL A 34 -0.88 2.63 4.02
C VAL A 34 -0.11 1.32 4.11
N ALA A 35 -0.30 0.43 3.14
CA ALA A 35 0.47 -0.79 2.99
C ALA A 35 1.63 -0.54 2.01
N MET A 36 2.86 -0.78 2.45
CA MET A 36 4.07 -0.57 1.63
C MET A 36 4.66 -1.91 1.22
N HIS A 37 4.72 -2.15 -0.08
CA HIS A 37 5.20 -3.38 -0.69
C HIS A 37 6.23 -3.10 -1.79
N SER A 38 6.79 -4.14 -2.36
CA SER A 38 7.65 -4.04 -3.54
C SER A 38 7.50 -5.27 -4.43
N PHE A 39 7.66 -5.09 -5.74
CA PHE A 39 7.63 -6.16 -6.74
C PHE A 39 8.93 -6.26 -7.54
N THR A 40 9.19 -7.43 -8.09
CA THR A 40 10.38 -7.69 -8.92
C THR A 40 10.27 -7.03 -10.30
N PRO A 41 11.35 -6.45 -10.87
CA PRO A 41 11.34 -5.85 -12.21
C PRO A 41 11.11 -6.86 -13.35
N VAL A 42 11.37 -8.13 -13.08
CA VAL A 42 11.14 -9.25 -14.01
C VAL A 42 10.49 -10.40 -13.23
N TYR A 43 9.47 -11.01 -13.80
CA TYR A 43 8.82 -12.21 -13.26
C TYR A 43 8.54 -13.21 -14.38
N LEU A 44 8.98 -14.46 -14.22
CA LEU A 44 8.87 -15.52 -15.23
C LEU A 44 9.34 -15.07 -16.63
N ASN A 45 10.47 -14.38 -16.69
CA ASN A 45 11.07 -13.79 -17.91
C ASN A 45 10.22 -12.69 -18.58
N VAL A 46 9.19 -12.17 -17.93
CA VAL A 46 8.40 -11.02 -18.38
C VAL A 46 8.83 -9.77 -17.63
N ALA A 47 9.27 -8.74 -18.37
CA ALA A 47 9.62 -7.45 -17.79
C ALA A 47 8.38 -6.73 -17.29
N ARG A 48 8.52 -6.07 -16.13
CA ARG A 48 7.48 -5.21 -15.52
C ARG A 48 7.91 -3.75 -15.66
N PRO A 49 7.40 -3.02 -16.67
CA PRO A 49 7.90 -1.69 -16.98
C PRO A 49 7.46 -0.62 -15.98
N MET A 50 6.37 -0.84 -15.25
CA MET A 50 5.88 0.11 -14.26
C MET A 50 6.92 0.35 -13.15
N HIS A 51 7.03 1.58 -12.68
CA HIS A 51 7.90 1.95 -11.56
C HIS A 51 7.20 1.73 -10.21
N VAL A 52 5.89 1.94 -10.20
CA VAL A 52 5.04 1.81 -9.03
C VAL A 52 3.66 1.33 -9.45
N ALA A 53 3.04 0.54 -8.59
CA ALA A 53 1.63 0.20 -8.69
C ALA A 53 0.87 0.68 -7.45
N VAL A 54 -0.37 1.07 -7.65
CA VAL A 54 -1.32 1.41 -6.60
C VAL A 54 -2.42 0.38 -6.63
N LEU A 55 -2.58 -0.35 -5.54
CA LEU A 55 -3.54 -1.44 -5.45
C LEU A 55 -4.69 -1.05 -4.52
N TYR A 56 -5.88 -1.51 -4.88
CA TYR A 56 -7.10 -1.28 -4.12
C TYR A 56 -8.19 -2.29 -4.50
N ASN A 57 -9.18 -2.41 -3.63
CA ASN A 57 -10.35 -3.28 -3.79
C ASN A 57 -11.64 -2.47 -3.64
N ARG A 58 -12.37 -2.61 -2.53
CA ARG A 58 -13.73 -2.06 -2.34
C ARG A 58 -13.79 -0.54 -2.10
N ARG A 59 -12.75 0.06 -1.53
CA ARG A 59 -12.70 1.49 -1.17
C ARG A 59 -11.57 2.21 -1.90
N PRO A 60 -11.72 2.50 -3.20
CA PRO A 60 -10.63 2.99 -4.03
C PRO A 60 -10.38 4.51 -3.95
N ALA A 61 -11.18 5.27 -3.21
CA ALA A 61 -11.18 6.74 -3.28
C ALA A 61 -9.78 7.33 -3.01
N PHE A 62 -9.18 7.05 -1.85
CA PHE A 62 -7.84 7.52 -1.51
C PHE A 62 -6.77 6.97 -2.45
N SER A 63 -6.81 5.67 -2.75
CA SER A 63 -5.86 5.02 -3.66
C SER A 63 -5.83 5.65 -5.04
N LYS A 64 -6.99 5.99 -5.61
CA LYS A 64 -7.09 6.65 -6.92
C LYS A 64 -6.51 8.06 -6.90
N LEU A 65 -6.68 8.81 -5.81
CA LEU A 65 -6.03 10.11 -5.65
C LEU A 65 -4.51 9.99 -5.61
N VAL A 66 -3.98 9.03 -4.88
CA VAL A 66 -2.54 8.72 -4.84
C VAL A 66 -2.04 8.36 -6.25
N ALA A 67 -2.72 7.47 -6.96
CA ALA A 67 -2.35 7.10 -8.34
C ALA A 67 -2.38 8.30 -9.29
N ALA A 68 -3.39 9.16 -9.19
CA ALA A 68 -3.51 10.36 -10.00
C ALA A 68 -2.38 11.36 -9.74
N LEU A 69 -1.98 11.54 -8.48
CA LEU A 69 -0.87 12.42 -8.11
C LEU A 69 0.48 11.85 -8.59
N LEU A 70 0.73 10.56 -8.42
CA LEU A 70 1.93 9.89 -8.93
C LEU A 70 2.06 10.05 -10.46
N ARG A 71 0.97 9.97 -11.21
CA ARG A 71 0.98 10.15 -12.68
C ARG A 71 1.32 11.55 -13.14
N ARG A 72 1.26 12.55 -12.28
CA ARG A 72 1.70 13.93 -12.62
C ARG A 72 3.22 14.07 -12.67
N GLU A 73 3.95 13.13 -12.10
CA GLU A 73 5.41 13.15 -12.15
C GLU A 73 5.91 12.68 -13.53
N ALA A 74 6.65 13.52 -14.21
CA ALA A 74 7.20 13.21 -15.53
C ALA A 74 8.11 11.97 -15.48
N GLY A 75 7.89 11.05 -16.40
CA GLY A 75 8.66 9.82 -16.53
C GLY A 75 8.33 8.71 -15.55
N LEU A 76 7.36 8.90 -14.66
CA LEU A 76 6.91 7.86 -13.74
C LEU A 76 5.82 6.98 -14.38
N MET A 77 6.09 5.70 -14.54
CA MET A 77 5.10 4.73 -15.02
C MET A 77 4.31 4.16 -13.84
N VAL A 78 3.05 4.52 -13.74
CA VAL A 78 2.15 4.14 -12.64
C VAL A 78 1.09 3.16 -13.15
N ALA A 79 1.03 1.98 -12.54
CA ALA A 79 -0.02 0.99 -12.76
C ALA A 79 -1.10 1.06 -11.66
N GLU A 80 -2.27 0.54 -11.95
CA GLU A 80 -3.32 0.32 -10.95
C GLU A 80 -3.76 -1.15 -11.02
N ASN A 81 -3.78 -1.82 -9.86
CA ASN A 81 -4.13 -3.24 -9.75
C ASN A 81 -3.36 -4.16 -10.72
N GLU A 82 -2.09 -3.83 -10.97
CA GLU A 82 -1.10 -4.60 -11.74
C GLU A 82 0.29 -4.42 -11.10
N PRO A 83 1.12 -5.45 -10.99
CA PRO A 83 0.92 -6.83 -11.47
C PRO A 83 0.10 -7.70 -10.51
N TYR A 84 -0.35 -7.13 -9.40
CA TYR A 84 -1.20 -7.78 -8.39
C TYR A 84 -2.52 -7.05 -8.26
N ARG A 85 -3.50 -7.70 -7.63
CA ARG A 85 -4.79 -7.10 -7.29
C ARG A 85 -5.12 -7.50 -5.86
N VAL A 86 -5.48 -6.52 -5.04
CA VAL A 86 -5.99 -6.80 -3.70
C VAL A 86 -7.29 -7.57 -3.78
N SER A 87 -7.38 -8.66 -3.04
CA SER A 87 -8.59 -9.47 -2.91
C SER A 87 -8.71 -10.05 -1.49
N ASP A 88 -9.91 -10.52 -1.14
CA ASP A 88 -10.14 -11.19 0.15
C ASP A 88 -9.48 -12.56 0.23
N GLU A 89 -9.09 -13.13 -0.90
CA GLU A 89 -8.53 -14.48 -1.00
C GLU A 89 -7.00 -14.48 -0.88
N THR A 90 -6.34 -13.46 -1.42
CA THR A 90 -4.88 -13.40 -1.53
C THR A 90 -4.24 -12.42 -0.57
N ASP A 91 -5.01 -11.47 -0.03
CA ASP A 91 -4.50 -10.41 0.82
C ASP A 91 -5.12 -10.47 2.21
N TYR A 92 -4.36 -10.02 3.19
CA TYR A 92 -4.82 -9.96 4.57
C TYR A 92 -4.85 -8.51 5.09
N GLY A 93 -3.80 -7.74 4.84
CA GLY A 93 -3.61 -6.41 5.40
C GLY A 93 -4.76 -5.45 5.11
N VAL A 94 -5.01 -5.21 3.83
CA VAL A 94 -6.07 -4.28 3.38
C VAL A 94 -7.47 -4.81 3.75
N PRO A 95 -7.87 -6.05 3.40
CA PRO A 95 -9.21 -6.54 3.73
C PRO A 95 -9.52 -6.53 5.22
N VAL A 96 -8.60 -7.01 6.05
CA VAL A 96 -8.84 -7.23 7.48
C VAL A 96 -8.64 -5.97 8.32
N HIS A 97 -7.65 -5.15 8.01
CA HIS A 97 -7.31 -3.98 8.82
C HIS A 97 -7.96 -2.70 8.34
N ALA A 98 -8.04 -2.50 7.02
CA ALA A 98 -8.60 -1.27 6.46
C ALA A 98 -10.08 -1.42 6.12
N GLU A 99 -10.43 -2.31 5.20
CA GLU A 99 -11.79 -2.42 4.66
C GLU A 99 -12.81 -2.86 5.70
N ALA A 100 -12.47 -3.86 6.54
CA ALA A 100 -13.35 -4.31 7.62
C ALA A 100 -13.60 -3.23 8.69
N ALA A 101 -12.66 -2.29 8.86
CA ALA A 101 -12.79 -1.15 9.76
C ALA A 101 -13.39 0.10 9.07
N GLY A 102 -13.70 0.04 7.78
CA GLY A 102 -14.23 1.16 7.01
C GLY A 102 -13.24 2.30 6.79
N LEU A 103 -11.94 2.03 6.91
CA LEU A 103 -10.89 3.02 6.71
C LEU A 103 -10.60 3.24 5.23
N ASP A 104 -10.16 4.45 4.91
CA ASP A 104 -9.53 4.72 3.64
C ASP A 104 -8.09 4.19 3.64
N TYR A 105 -7.61 3.75 2.49
CA TYR A 105 -6.32 3.10 2.40
C TYR A 105 -5.69 3.25 1.02
N VAL A 106 -4.41 2.90 0.97
CA VAL A 106 -3.68 2.63 -0.27
C VAL A 106 -2.68 1.50 -0.02
N GLU A 107 -2.56 0.59 -0.98
CA GLU A 107 -1.42 -0.30 -1.06
C GLU A 107 -0.52 0.17 -2.20
N VAL A 108 0.74 0.43 -1.87
CA VAL A 108 1.76 0.93 -2.80
C VAL A 108 2.80 -0.16 -3.01
N GLU A 109 2.97 -0.56 -4.26
CA GLU A 109 3.96 -1.52 -4.71
C GLU A 109 5.05 -0.80 -5.50
N ILE A 110 6.27 -0.68 -4.96
CA ILE A 110 7.40 -0.04 -5.65
C ILE A 110 8.25 -1.12 -6.30
N ARG A 111 8.67 -0.90 -7.56
CA ARG A 111 9.59 -1.85 -8.22
C ARG A 111 10.92 -1.89 -7.45
N GLN A 112 11.33 -3.08 -7.00
CA GLN A 112 12.37 -3.24 -5.99
C GLN A 112 13.76 -2.72 -6.40
N ASP A 113 14.09 -2.70 -7.70
CA ASP A 113 15.34 -2.14 -8.20
C ASP A 113 15.47 -0.63 -7.95
N LEU A 114 14.33 0.09 -7.84
CA LEU A 114 14.28 1.52 -7.57
C LEU A 114 14.52 1.87 -6.08
N ILE A 115 14.41 0.89 -5.19
CA ILE A 115 14.65 1.03 -3.75
C ILE A 115 15.77 0.13 -3.24
N ALA A 116 16.59 -0.40 -4.14
CA ALA A 116 17.73 -1.25 -3.79
C ALA A 116 18.91 -0.48 -3.15
N SER A 117 18.93 0.83 -3.28
CA SER A 117 19.96 1.71 -2.70
C SER A 117 19.36 2.70 -1.71
N GLU A 118 20.18 3.17 -0.75
CA GLU A 118 19.77 4.22 0.20
C GLU A 118 19.26 5.48 -0.51
N ARG A 119 19.89 5.86 -1.61
CA ARG A 119 19.45 6.98 -2.44
C ARG A 119 18.05 6.75 -2.99
N GLY A 120 17.78 5.58 -3.58
CA GLY A 120 16.47 5.24 -4.11
C GLY A 120 15.40 5.20 -3.01
N GLN A 121 15.73 4.65 -1.86
CA GLN A 121 14.84 4.65 -0.68
C GLN A 121 14.48 6.07 -0.24
N ALA A 122 15.49 6.97 -0.15
CA ALA A 122 15.27 8.36 0.22
C ALA A 122 14.43 9.12 -0.81
N GLU A 123 14.66 8.90 -2.11
CA GLU A 123 13.88 9.51 -3.20
C GLU A 123 12.41 9.07 -3.15
N TRP A 124 12.14 7.77 -2.94
CA TRP A 124 10.78 7.26 -2.80
C TRP A 124 10.09 7.70 -1.52
N ALA A 125 10.83 7.75 -0.40
CA ALA A 125 10.30 8.28 0.86
C ALA A 125 9.90 9.75 0.73
N ALA A 126 10.72 10.60 0.13
CA ALA A 126 10.42 12.01 -0.10
C ALA A 126 9.21 12.18 -1.03
N ARG A 127 9.11 11.38 -2.11
CA ARG A 127 7.98 11.38 -3.03
C ARG A 127 6.66 11.08 -2.31
N LEU A 128 6.60 9.99 -1.58
CA LEU A 128 5.40 9.60 -0.87
C LEU A 128 5.06 10.55 0.28
N ALA A 129 6.06 11.09 0.97
CA ALA A 129 5.85 12.13 2.00
C ALA A 129 5.20 13.41 1.44
N GLY A 130 5.42 13.73 0.16
CA GLY A 130 4.73 14.83 -0.52
C GLY A 130 3.33 14.45 -1.02
N ILE A 131 3.17 13.26 -1.57
CA ILE A 131 1.94 12.82 -2.23
C ILE A 131 0.83 12.42 -1.25
N LEU A 132 1.15 11.66 -0.20
CA LEU A 132 0.13 11.13 0.72
C LEU A 132 -0.67 12.24 1.43
N PRO A 133 -0.04 13.32 1.98
CA PRO A 133 -0.79 14.43 2.56
C PRO A 133 -1.64 15.19 1.55
N LEU A 134 -1.16 15.36 0.31
CA LEU A 134 -1.95 16.01 -0.75
C LEU A 134 -3.17 15.17 -1.15
N ALA A 135 -3.01 13.84 -1.24
CA ALA A 135 -4.14 12.95 -1.50
C ALA A 135 -5.17 13.00 -0.38
N LEU A 136 -4.72 13.09 0.89
CA LEU A 136 -5.61 13.23 2.04
C LEU A 136 -6.39 14.54 2.00
N ALA A 137 -5.73 15.65 1.74
CA ALA A 137 -6.39 16.96 1.61
C ALA A 137 -7.46 16.93 0.51
N GLN A 138 -7.16 16.35 -0.66
CA GLN A 138 -8.13 16.21 -1.75
C GLN A 138 -9.29 15.25 -1.39
N LEU A 139 -9.05 14.21 -0.60
CA LEU A 139 -10.10 13.31 -0.13
C LEU A 139 -11.09 14.06 0.77
N GLU A 140 -10.57 14.88 1.70
CA GLU A 140 -11.38 15.70 2.62
C GLU A 140 -12.18 16.77 1.88
N GLU A 141 -11.57 17.46 0.90
CA GLU A 141 -12.24 18.46 0.06
C GLU A 141 -13.40 17.89 -0.75
N ASN A 142 -13.27 16.64 -1.21
CA ASN A 142 -14.30 15.96 -1.98
C ASN A 142 -15.45 15.41 -1.12
N GLY A 143 -15.39 15.55 0.21
CA GLY A 143 -16.41 15.08 1.15
C GLY A 143 -16.50 13.54 1.22
N LEU A 144 -15.42 12.87 0.88
CA LEU A 144 -15.30 11.40 0.86
C LEU A 144 -14.71 10.87 2.17
#